data_49210b0c0356da5ff076288ff098a78b
#
_entry.id   49210b0c0356da5ff076288ff098a78b
#
_cell.length_a   1.000
_cell.length_b   1.000
_cell.length_c   1.000
_cell.angle_alpha   90.00
_cell.angle_beta   90.00
_cell.angle_gamma   90.00
#
_symmetry.space_group_name_H-M   'P 1'
#
loop_
_entity.id
_entity.type
_entity.pdbx_description
1 polymer ?
#
loop_
_entity_poly.entity_id
_entity_poly.type
_entity_poly.pdbx_seq_one_letter_code
_entity_poly.pdbx_strand_id
1 'polypeptide(L)'
;YDWIALVESGENIDAIQIIDVKAYKNNPAKEECEKLGIKSQTETEKLEQATEEVYKKEFHTGFLNENCGEYKGIKVSEIKDTVKDKLLDEGNAEVIREFSEEVICRCSKKVVIKQIPDQWFIKYSDYQLTEETKEHVEYMNISPVEYKNELPGILDWFDDRACIRKGSWLGTEFPFKDGWMIEPISDSTLYPAYYIISKYVNSGEIKPDEMSLEFFDYVFLGIGKTKNAIWDEIKKDFDYWYPVDINLGGKEHKTVHFPVFLMNHVAIMPEAKRPQGIFVHWWVTQKGKEKISKAKGGAEHIADATSKYGVDAMRLYYSHVGSPFVDIEWDKEAVTKYKNRVANIFKQIQQIQKIKDKKDENLDSWLQTSLQRTIKKTNDALETFDLRIATNEIFFECQKNIQWYIKRGGGNKELLDEFTDNWIKLMTPITPHLAEELWNLKAKNSLVSNEKYPEIDLNKISEKAEMGEYLLQEVTNDISEILKVTKIKPKEIYVYTAPYWKQEIYKRAISLSKKGKLEMGILMKEVMSDPSMKKIAKQVSQFAGKLAGEVKKLSDSDKQKYLSDINEAEYLEKSKGYLENIFKCTIYIINTDEEDIKDPANKSRFAIPLRPAIYIK
;
A
#
# COMPACT_ATOMS: atom_id res chain seq x y z
N TYR A 1 41.52 28.26 3.13
CA TYR A 1 42.61 27.32 2.90
C TYR A 1 43.87 28.06 2.40
N ASP A 2 43.83 28.72 1.25
CA ASP A 2 44.98 29.33 0.60
C ASP A 2 45.68 30.40 1.48
N TRP A 3 44.92 31.23 2.20
CA TRP A 3 45.46 32.18 3.14
C TRP A 3 46.33 31.52 4.24
N ILE A 4 45.84 30.43 4.84
CA ILE A 4 46.61 29.72 5.88
C ILE A 4 47.83 29.00 5.27
N ALA A 5 47.70 28.46 4.03
CA ALA A 5 48.82 27.88 3.32
C ALA A 5 49.95 28.92 3.08
N LEU A 6 49.59 30.11 2.67
CA LEU A 6 50.58 31.22 2.53
C LEU A 6 51.22 31.59 3.86
N VAL A 7 50.45 31.67 4.95
CA VAL A 7 50.99 31.96 6.29
C VAL A 7 51.94 30.88 6.75
N GLU A 8 51.60 29.59 6.55
CA GLU A 8 52.45 28.46 6.94
C GLU A 8 53.73 28.34 6.08
N SER A 9 53.65 28.69 4.79
CA SER A 9 54.82 28.68 3.90
C SER A 9 55.85 29.77 4.21
N GLY A 10 55.43 30.80 4.94
CA GLY A 10 56.27 31.96 5.22
C GLY A 10 56.43 32.90 4.03
N GLU A 11 55.69 32.69 2.96
CA GLU A 11 55.68 33.55 1.77
C GLU A 11 54.94 34.85 2.06
N ASN A 12 55.55 35.97 1.70
CA ASN A 12 54.94 37.29 1.85
C ASN A 12 54.33 37.75 0.51
N ILE A 13 53.15 37.23 0.21
CA ILE A 13 52.38 37.58 -1.01
C ILE A 13 51.21 38.47 -0.60
N ASP A 14 51.17 39.67 -1.18
CA ASP A 14 50.06 40.60 -0.97
C ASP A 14 48.80 40.12 -1.73
N ALA A 15 47.72 39.94 -1.02
CA ALA A 15 46.44 39.60 -1.63
C ALA A 15 45.82 40.82 -2.34
N ILE A 16 45.46 40.65 -3.60
CA ILE A 16 44.77 41.69 -4.37
C ILE A 16 43.27 41.49 -4.13
N GLN A 17 42.65 42.45 -3.47
CA GLN A 17 41.20 42.43 -3.29
C GLN A 17 40.50 42.75 -4.63
N ILE A 18 39.54 41.91 -5.02
CA ILE A 18 38.76 42.08 -6.24
C ILE A 18 37.26 42.23 -5.94
N ILE A 19 36.82 41.89 -4.75
CA ILE A 19 35.41 41.96 -4.31
C ILE A 19 35.33 42.83 -3.05
N ASP A 20 34.47 43.85 -3.12
CA ASP A 20 34.15 44.70 -1.99
C ASP A 20 32.90 44.16 -1.28
N VAL A 21 33.04 43.83 0.00
CA VAL A 21 31.98 43.38 0.89
C VAL A 21 31.94 44.24 2.12
N LYS A 22 30.78 44.82 2.46
CA LYS A 22 30.62 45.68 3.64
C LYS A 22 31.03 45.04 4.97
N ALA A 23 30.96 43.71 5.03
CA ALA A 23 31.30 42.94 6.22
C ALA A 23 32.82 42.80 6.51
N TYR A 24 33.65 43.06 5.49
CA TYR A 24 35.11 42.89 5.56
C TYR A 24 35.84 44.18 5.15
N LYS A 25 37.06 44.34 5.64
CA LYS A 25 37.88 45.52 5.29
C LYS A 25 38.72 45.26 4.04
N ASN A 26 39.78 44.45 4.13
CA ASN A 26 40.72 44.28 3.03
C ASN A 26 40.99 42.82 2.60
N ASN A 27 40.90 41.87 3.53
CA ASN A 27 41.16 40.45 3.23
C ASN A 27 40.19 39.56 4.00
N PRO A 28 39.08 39.20 3.37
CA PRO A 28 38.02 38.38 4.00
C PRO A 28 38.52 37.06 4.57
N ALA A 29 39.41 36.37 3.85
CA ALA A 29 39.97 35.09 4.29
C ALA A 29 40.81 35.25 5.56
N LYS A 30 41.64 36.28 5.62
CA LYS A 30 42.44 36.63 6.80
C LYS A 30 41.53 36.94 7.99
N GLU A 31 40.56 37.82 7.80
CA GLU A 31 39.68 38.29 8.87
C GLU A 31 38.85 37.14 9.47
N GLU A 32 38.29 36.23 8.66
CA GLU A 32 37.55 35.07 9.18
C GLU A 32 38.47 34.02 9.83
N CYS A 33 39.69 33.80 9.30
CA CYS A 33 40.66 32.92 9.94
C CYS A 33 41.10 33.47 11.32
N GLU A 34 41.36 34.77 11.45
CA GLU A 34 41.69 35.41 12.71
C GLU A 34 40.53 35.33 13.71
N LYS A 35 39.32 35.58 13.27
CA LYS A 35 38.08 35.50 14.08
C LYS A 35 37.85 34.11 14.64
N LEU A 36 38.08 33.06 13.86
CA LEU A 36 37.92 31.65 14.26
C LEU A 36 39.18 31.08 14.93
N GLY A 37 40.27 31.89 15.02
CA GLY A 37 41.51 31.49 15.65
C GLY A 37 42.26 30.36 14.94
N ILE A 38 42.13 30.29 13.60
CA ILE A 38 42.75 29.24 12.77
C ILE A 38 44.25 29.53 12.61
N LYS A 39 45.05 28.52 12.90
CA LYS A 39 46.52 28.63 12.83
C LYS A 39 47.19 27.61 11.91
N SER A 40 46.47 26.58 11.50
CA SER A 40 47.02 25.51 10.67
C SER A 40 46.02 24.97 9.66
N GLN A 41 46.51 24.50 8.53
CA GLN A 41 45.74 23.78 7.50
C GLN A 41 45.09 22.48 8.01
N THR A 42 45.55 21.97 9.15
CA THR A 42 44.98 20.77 9.78
C THR A 42 43.67 21.03 10.51
N GLU A 43 43.28 22.29 10.73
CA GLU A 43 42.02 22.68 11.37
C GLU A 43 40.86 22.72 10.33
N THR A 44 40.64 21.61 9.64
CA THR A 44 39.75 21.50 8.46
C THR A 44 38.33 21.98 8.72
N GLU A 45 37.70 21.59 9.84
CA GLU A 45 36.32 22.00 10.18
C GLU A 45 36.18 23.52 10.30
N LYS A 46 37.13 24.19 10.93
CA LYS A 46 37.12 25.66 11.07
C LYS A 46 37.43 26.34 9.73
N LEU A 47 38.31 25.74 8.92
CA LEU A 47 38.62 26.24 7.59
C LEU A 47 37.43 26.15 6.65
N GLU A 48 36.65 25.06 6.71
CA GLU A 48 35.41 24.93 5.97
C GLU A 48 34.41 25.98 6.40
N GLN A 49 34.23 26.20 7.70
CA GLN A 49 33.34 27.25 8.22
C GLN A 49 33.78 28.65 7.75
N ALA A 50 35.08 28.96 7.80
CA ALA A 50 35.62 30.24 7.32
C ALA A 50 35.37 30.44 5.82
N THR A 51 35.58 29.38 5.03
CA THR A 51 35.39 29.38 3.58
C THR A 51 33.91 29.60 3.23
N GLU A 52 33.01 28.89 3.89
CA GLU A 52 31.55 29.01 3.67
C GLU A 52 31.08 30.45 3.99
N GLU A 53 31.51 31.02 5.10
CA GLU A 53 31.14 32.38 5.52
C GLU A 53 31.65 33.44 4.54
N VAL A 54 32.90 33.33 4.09
CA VAL A 54 33.46 34.26 3.11
C VAL A 54 32.74 34.17 1.78
N TYR A 55 32.58 32.94 1.22
CA TYR A 55 31.91 32.74 -0.06
C TYR A 55 30.47 33.20 -0.05
N LYS A 56 29.73 32.91 1.00
CA LYS A 56 28.33 33.34 1.14
C LYS A 56 28.18 34.86 1.11
N LYS A 57 29.06 35.58 1.84
CA LYS A 57 29.01 37.05 1.88
C LYS A 57 29.48 37.67 0.58
N GLU A 58 30.58 37.19 0.00
CA GLU A 58 31.10 37.68 -1.28
C GLU A 58 30.10 37.44 -2.41
N PHE A 59 29.49 36.26 -2.51
CA PHE A 59 28.53 35.93 -3.57
C PHE A 59 27.26 36.75 -3.46
N HIS A 60 26.66 36.84 -2.26
CA HIS A 60 25.35 37.46 -2.11
C HIS A 60 25.40 38.98 -1.92
N THR A 61 26.46 39.52 -1.34
CA THR A 61 26.53 40.94 -0.98
C THR A 61 27.74 41.67 -1.56
N GLY A 62 28.62 40.96 -2.26
CA GLY A 62 29.84 41.51 -2.82
C GLY A 62 29.65 42.20 -4.16
N PHE A 63 30.43 43.22 -4.41
CA PHE A 63 30.52 43.90 -5.69
C PHE A 63 31.97 43.88 -6.17
N LEU A 64 32.16 43.71 -7.48
CA LEU A 64 33.50 43.77 -8.07
C LEU A 64 34.08 45.21 -7.99
N ASN A 65 35.32 45.30 -7.57
CA ASN A 65 35.98 46.61 -7.39
C ASN A 65 36.77 47.04 -8.63
N GLU A 66 37.55 48.11 -8.50
CA GLU A 66 38.31 48.72 -9.61
C GLU A 66 39.39 47.80 -10.21
N ASN A 67 39.84 46.78 -9.46
CA ASN A 67 40.80 45.80 -9.97
C ASN A 67 40.18 44.86 -11.02
N CYS A 68 38.85 44.83 -11.12
CA CYS A 68 38.12 44.01 -12.11
C CYS A 68 37.82 44.73 -13.43
N GLY A 69 38.41 45.92 -13.66
CA GLY A 69 38.30 46.65 -14.92
C GLY A 69 36.85 46.95 -15.34
N GLU A 70 36.44 46.42 -16.48
CA GLU A 70 35.09 46.64 -17.06
C GLU A 70 33.96 46.11 -16.20
N TYR A 71 34.22 45.18 -15.28
CA TYR A 71 33.21 44.60 -14.40
C TYR A 71 33.04 45.33 -13.06
N LYS A 72 33.74 46.46 -12.86
CA LYS A 72 33.65 47.27 -11.64
C LYS A 72 32.20 47.64 -11.33
N GLY A 73 31.79 47.43 -10.08
CA GLY A 73 30.48 47.79 -9.57
C GLY A 73 29.37 46.78 -9.86
N ILE A 74 29.66 45.70 -10.56
CA ILE A 74 28.69 44.64 -10.81
C ILE A 74 28.67 43.67 -9.62
N LYS A 75 27.50 43.18 -9.24
CA LYS A 75 27.34 42.25 -8.16
C LYS A 75 27.91 40.89 -8.54
N VAL A 76 28.64 40.22 -7.62
CA VAL A 76 29.28 38.92 -7.89
C VAL A 76 28.27 37.85 -8.38
N SER A 77 27.06 37.79 -7.76
CA SER A 77 26.04 36.83 -8.15
C SER A 77 25.47 37.03 -9.57
N GLU A 78 25.61 38.23 -10.14
CA GLU A 78 25.08 38.60 -11.47
C GLU A 78 26.09 38.43 -12.60
N ILE A 79 27.40 38.50 -12.28
CA ILE A 79 28.47 38.49 -13.29
C ILE A 79 29.03 37.08 -13.58
N LYS A 80 28.79 36.11 -12.73
CA LYS A 80 29.39 34.78 -12.77
C LYS A 80 29.33 34.12 -14.16
N ASP A 81 28.14 34.07 -14.75
CA ASP A 81 27.96 33.40 -16.03
C ASP A 81 28.58 34.20 -17.20
N THR A 82 28.52 35.52 -17.16
CA THR A 82 29.14 36.36 -18.17
C THR A 82 30.66 36.19 -18.21
N VAL A 83 31.32 36.18 -17.04
CA VAL A 83 32.77 35.96 -16.96
C VAL A 83 33.13 34.52 -17.37
N LYS A 84 32.35 33.55 -16.98
CA LYS A 84 32.55 32.15 -17.38
C LYS A 84 32.49 32.02 -18.92
N ASP A 85 31.45 32.54 -19.53
CA ASP A 85 31.25 32.41 -20.98
C ASP A 85 32.36 33.15 -21.76
N LYS A 86 32.76 34.35 -21.33
CA LYS A 86 33.90 35.06 -21.89
C LYS A 86 35.21 34.28 -21.82
N LEU A 87 35.54 33.72 -20.66
CA LEU A 87 36.76 32.93 -20.49
C LEU A 87 36.76 31.65 -21.35
N LEU A 88 35.58 31.02 -21.55
CA LEU A 88 35.43 29.89 -22.44
C LEU A 88 35.62 30.29 -23.90
N ASP A 89 35.01 31.40 -24.34
CA ASP A 89 35.11 31.91 -25.71
C ASP A 89 36.56 32.34 -26.05
N GLU A 90 37.28 32.87 -25.08
CA GLU A 90 38.70 33.25 -25.22
C GLU A 90 39.68 32.06 -25.17
N GLY A 91 39.17 30.84 -24.84
CA GLY A 91 39.98 29.64 -24.64
C GLY A 91 40.84 29.68 -23.38
N ASN A 92 40.52 30.56 -22.44
CA ASN A 92 41.24 30.75 -21.18
C ASN A 92 40.65 29.88 -20.04
N ALA A 93 39.55 29.20 -20.26
CA ALA A 93 38.91 28.29 -19.31
C ALA A 93 38.36 27.05 -20.02
N GLU A 94 38.20 26.00 -19.26
CA GLU A 94 37.56 24.75 -19.67
C GLU A 94 36.54 24.31 -18.62
N VAL A 95 35.41 23.71 -19.06
CA VAL A 95 34.38 23.19 -18.15
C VAL A 95 34.80 21.81 -17.67
N ILE A 96 35.15 21.72 -16.40
CA ILE A 96 35.37 20.43 -15.72
C ILE A 96 34.06 20.02 -15.04
N ARG A 97 33.67 18.77 -15.24
CA ARG A 97 32.51 18.18 -14.57
C ARG A 97 32.98 17.27 -13.46
N GLU A 98 32.49 17.50 -12.26
CA GLU A 98 32.77 16.71 -11.09
C GLU A 98 31.48 16.24 -10.41
N PHE A 99 31.56 15.20 -9.59
CA PHE A 99 30.46 14.83 -8.72
C PHE A 99 30.38 15.83 -7.57
N SER A 100 29.16 16.14 -7.13
CA SER A 100 28.92 17.00 -5.94
C SER A 100 29.42 16.36 -4.64
N GLU A 101 29.54 15.04 -4.62
CA GLU A 101 30.04 14.24 -3.51
C GLU A 101 30.93 13.12 -4.04
N GLU A 102 31.81 12.57 -3.19
CA GLU A 102 32.65 11.44 -3.58
C GLU A 102 31.79 10.18 -3.80
N VAL A 103 31.78 9.65 -5.01
CA VAL A 103 31.07 8.43 -5.38
C VAL A 103 32.03 7.25 -5.40
N ILE A 104 31.75 6.25 -4.56
CA ILE A 104 32.54 5.01 -4.47
C ILE A 104 31.78 3.87 -5.14
N CYS A 105 32.44 3.19 -6.07
CA CYS A 105 31.90 2.00 -6.73
C CYS A 105 31.78 0.83 -5.73
N ARG A 106 30.96 -0.16 -6.05
CA ARG A 106 30.86 -1.42 -5.27
C ARG A 106 32.18 -2.17 -5.12
N CYS A 107 33.14 -1.92 -6.02
CA CYS A 107 34.52 -2.45 -5.93
C CYS A 107 35.44 -1.59 -5.06
N SER A 108 34.91 -0.65 -4.29
CA SER A 108 35.63 0.30 -3.42
C SER A 108 36.59 1.24 -4.18
N LYS A 109 36.41 1.43 -5.48
CA LYS A 109 37.16 2.40 -6.27
C LYS A 109 36.37 3.68 -6.42
N LYS A 110 37.07 4.82 -6.43
CA LYS A 110 36.48 6.14 -6.72
C LYS A 110 35.96 6.17 -8.15
N VAL A 111 34.74 6.65 -8.32
CA VAL A 111 34.13 6.88 -9.64
C VAL A 111 34.60 8.23 -10.15
N VAL A 112 34.96 8.29 -11.42
CA VAL A 112 35.36 9.53 -12.10
C VAL A 112 34.48 9.76 -13.31
N ILE A 113 34.26 11.04 -13.65
CA ILE A 113 33.54 11.41 -14.86
C ILE A 113 34.50 11.24 -16.07
N LYS A 114 34.00 10.60 -17.11
CA LYS A 114 34.72 10.40 -18.37
C LYS A 114 33.80 10.70 -19.55
N GLN A 115 34.29 11.50 -20.49
CA GLN A 115 33.63 11.70 -21.77
C GLN A 115 33.82 10.46 -22.65
N ILE A 116 32.73 9.96 -23.20
CA ILE A 116 32.75 8.80 -24.11
C ILE A 116 32.22 9.30 -25.46
N PRO A 117 33.09 9.38 -26.51
CA PRO A 117 32.65 9.79 -27.84
C PRO A 117 31.78 8.72 -28.48
N ASP A 118 31.03 9.12 -29.51
CA ASP A 118 30.19 8.24 -30.34
C ASP A 118 29.09 7.51 -29.57
N GLN A 119 28.55 8.12 -28.53
CA GLN A 119 27.46 7.59 -27.74
C GLN A 119 26.13 7.73 -28.46
N TRP A 120 25.30 6.70 -28.38
CA TRP A 120 23.92 6.74 -28.89
C TRP A 120 22.95 7.02 -27.75
N PHE A 121 21.96 7.85 -28.05
CA PHE A 121 20.92 8.25 -27.11
C PHE A 121 19.54 7.94 -27.67
N ILE A 122 18.63 7.53 -26.81
CA ILE A 122 17.20 7.57 -27.09
C ILE A 122 16.70 8.97 -26.70
N LYS A 123 16.01 9.62 -27.62
CA LYS A 123 15.48 10.97 -27.45
C LYS A 123 14.18 10.94 -26.67
N TYR A 124 14.28 10.77 -25.36
CA TYR A 124 13.11 10.82 -24.47
C TYR A 124 12.58 12.24 -24.26
N SER A 125 13.39 13.28 -24.53
CA SER A 125 12.97 14.68 -24.51
C SER A 125 12.07 15.08 -25.70
N ASP A 126 11.62 14.13 -26.51
CA ASP A 126 10.69 14.41 -27.61
C ASP A 126 9.33 14.83 -27.06
N TYR A 127 8.90 16.06 -27.43
CA TYR A 127 7.67 16.64 -26.89
C TYR A 127 6.42 15.81 -27.21
N GLN A 128 6.31 15.30 -28.45
CA GLN A 128 5.16 14.51 -28.85
C GLN A 128 5.08 13.20 -28.04
N LEU A 129 6.20 12.49 -27.89
CA LEU A 129 6.29 11.27 -27.10
C LEU A 129 5.91 11.53 -25.63
N THR A 130 6.37 12.66 -25.07
CA THR A 130 6.04 13.05 -23.70
C THR A 130 4.53 13.25 -23.51
N GLU A 131 3.89 14.02 -24.41
CA GLU A 131 2.45 14.30 -24.32
C GLU A 131 1.60 13.04 -24.55
N GLU A 132 1.94 12.21 -25.55
CA GLU A 132 1.24 10.93 -25.77
C GLU A 132 1.39 9.98 -24.57
N THR A 133 2.55 9.98 -23.90
CA THR A 133 2.76 9.17 -22.71
C THR A 133 1.94 9.66 -21.52
N LYS A 134 1.85 10.98 -21.32
CA LYS A 134 1.00 11.57 -20.28
C LYS A 134 -0.48 11.26 -20.52
N GLU A 135 -0.95 11.40 -21.76
CA GLU A 135 -2.32 11.05 -22.11
C GLU A 135 -2.61 9.58 -21.81
N HIS A 136 -1.69 8.69 -22.16
CA HIS A 136 -1.84 7.26 -21.85
C HIS A 136 -1.90 6.99 -20.34
N VAL A 137 -1.09 7.66 -19.52
CA VAL A 137 -1.07 7.54 -18.05
C VAL A 137 -2.44 7.87 -17.43
N GLU A 138 -3.23 8.76 -18.01
CA GLU A 138 -4.57 9.08 -17.48
C GLU A 138 -5.50 7.87 -17.45
N TYR A 139 -5.39 6.98 -18.43
CA TYR A 139 -6.22 5.77 -18.54
C TYR A 139 -5.67 4.56 -17.76
N MET A 140 -4.42 4.63 -17.32
CA MET A 140 -3.76 3.51 -16.62
C MET A 140 -4.25 3.33 -15.18
N ASN A 141 -4.26 2.07 -14.74
CA ASN A 141 -4.40 1.72 -13.32
C ASN A 141 -3.03 1.76 -12.63
N ILE A 142 -2.76 2.86 -11.92
CA ILE A 142 -1.48 3.05 -11.21
C ILE A 142 -1.72 3.11 -9.71
N SER A 143 -1.05 2.23 -8.97
CA SER A 143 -1.06 2.21 -7.51
C SER A 143 0.37 2.40 -6.97
N PRO A 144 0.56 3.27 -5.96
CA PRO A 144 -0.42 4.15 -5.34
C PRO A 144 -0.79 5.35 -6.23
N VAL A 145 -1.95 5.94 -5.98
CA VAL A 145 -2.47 7.08 -6.77
C VAL A 145 -1.55 8.31 -6.72
N GLU A 146 -0.79 8.48 -5.65
CA GLU A 146 0.22 9.53 -5.51
C GLU A 146 1.26 9.44 -6.63
N TYR A 147 1.68 8.23 -7.00
CA TYR A 147 2.62 8.06 -8.10
C TYR A 147 1.99 8.39 -9.45
N LYS A 148 0.71 8.05 -9.66
CA LYS A 148 -0.01 8.48 -10.86
C LYS A 148 0.00 10.00 -11.01
N ASN A 149 -0.19 10.72 -9.90
CA ASN A 149 -0.19 12.19 -9.89
C ASN A 149 1.22 12.81 -10.09
N GLU A 150 2.27 12.13 -9.62
CA GLU A 150 3.67 12.58 -9.77
C GLU A 150 4.22 12.34 -11.18
N LEU A 151 3.77 11.28 -11.85
CA LEU A 151 4.38 10.76 -13.07
C LEU A 151 4.38 11.76 -14.23
N PRO A 152 3.32 12.55 -14.50
CA PRO A 152 3.37 13.58 -15.54
C PRO A 152 4.50 14.60 -15.34
N GLY A 153 4.72 15.04 -14.09
CA GLY A 153 5.83 15.94 -13.76
C GLY A 153 7.20 15.30 -13.96
N ILE A 154 7.34 13.99 -13.73
CA ILE A 154 8.58 13.28 -14.02
C ILE A 154 8.84 13.20 -15.52
N LEU A 155 7.79 12.95 -16.33
CA LEU A 155 7.89 12.89 -17.78
C LEU A 155 8.25 14.24 -18.40
N ASP A 156 7.82 15.37 -17.82
CA ASP A 156 8.11 16.72 -18.32
C ASP A 156 9.60 17.08 -18.34
N TRP A 157 10.38 16.54 -17.44
CA TRP A 157 11.81 16.80 -17.35
C TRP A 157 12.68 15.55 -17.54
N PHE A 158 12.10 14.54 -18.22
CA PHE A 158 12.82 13.31 -18.53
C PHE A 158 13.73 13.52 -19.74
N ASP A 159 15.06 13.55 -19.48
CA ASP A 159 16.07 13.83 -20.49
C ASP A 159 16.44 12.63 -21.35
N ASP A 160 17.10 12.89 -22.48
CA ASP A 160 17.70 11.91 -23.36
C ASP A 160 18.68 11.00 -22.59
N ARG A 161 18.67 9.71 -22.92
CA ARG A 161 19.48 8.73 -22.21
C ARG A 161 20.34 7.92 -23.15
N ALA A 162 21.61 7.75 -22.74
CA ALA A 162 22.53 6.85 -23.42
C ALA A 162 21.98 5.42 -23.43
N CYS A 163 21.83 4.83 -24.60
CA CYS A 163 21.25 3.49 -24.78
C CYS A 163 22.30 2.40 -25.07
N ILE A 164 23.58 2.74 -25.12
CA ILE A 164 24.67 1.78 -25.34
C ILE A 164 25.82 2.00 -24.36
N ARG A 165 26.61 0.97 -24.12
CA ARG A 165 27.81 0.98 -23.27
C ARG A 165 28.98 0.38 -24.01
N LYS A 166 30.13 1.06 -24.01
CA LYS A 166 31.35 0.57 -24.64
C LYS A 166 32.03 -0.49 -23.76
N GLY A 167 32.45 -1.61 -24.36
CA GLY A 167 33.24 -2.65 -23.72
C GLY A 167 32.43 -3.93 -23.39
N SER A 168 33.09 -4.87 -22.74
CA SER A 168 32.55 -6.21 -22.44
C SER A 168 31.63 -6.19 -21.21
N TRP A 169 30.48 -5.58 -21.34
CA TRP A 169 29.42 -5.62 -20.33
C TRP A 169 28.53 -6.85 -20.52
N LEU A 170 27.94 -7.34 -19.44
CA LEU A 170 26.87 -8.32 -19.53
C LEU A 170 25.64 -7.66 -20.18
N GLY A 171 25.10 -8.31 -21.21
CA GLY A 171 23.92 -7.80 -21.93
C GLY A 171 23.94 -8.23 -23.39
N THR A 172 23.09 -7.60 -24.18
CA THR A 172 22.90 -7.82 -25.62
C THR A 172 23.88 -6.94 -26.40
N GLU A 173 24.59 -7.51 -27.37
CA GLU A 173 25.44 -6.74 -28.29
C GLU A 173 24.61 -5.76 -29.12
N PHE A 174 25.15 -4.54 -29.27
CA PHE A 174 24.48 -3.53 -30.07
C PHE A 174 24.67 -3.80 -31.56
N PRO A 175 23.59 -4.07 -32.32
CA PRO A 175 23.71 -4.59 -33.67
C PRO A 175 24.30 -3.61 -34.71
N PHE A 176 24.38 -2.31 -34.38
CA PHE A 176 24.82 -1.27 -35.31
C PHE A 176 26.26 -0.81 -35.06
N LYS A 177 26.94 -1.32 -34.03
CA LYS A 177 28.30 -0.89 -33.69
C LYS A 177 29.04 -1.94 -32.86
N ASP A 178 30.06 -2.57 -33.44
CA ASP A 178 30.86 -3.58 -32.79
C ASP A 178 31.56 -3.09 -31.52
N GLY A 179 31.62 -3.97 -30.51
CA GLY A 179 32.22 -3.67 -29.21
C GLY A 179 31.41 -2.77 -28.30
N TRP A 180 30.12 -2.61 -28.62
CA TRP A 180 29.16 -1.92 -27.79
C TRP A 180 28.01 -2.84 -27.37
N MET A 181 27.51 -2.66 -26.15
CA MET A 181 26.40 -3.43 -25.58
C MET A 181 25.21 -2.49 -25.39
N ILE A 182 24.00 -3.02 -25.55
CA ILE A 182 22.78 -2.26 -25.21
C ILE A 182 22.77 -1.97 -23.71
N GLU A 183 22.39 -0.77 -23.34
CA GLU A 183 22.22 -0.36 -21.95
C GLU A 183 21.03 -1.13 -21.34
N PRO A 184 21.20 -1.80 -20.16
CA PRO A 184 20.19 -2.72 -19.63
C PRO A 184 18.78 -2.15 -19.43
N ILE A 185 18.62 -0.87 -19.10
CA ILE A 185 17.27 -0.27 -18.94
C ILE A 185 16.59 -0.12 -20.28
N SER A 186 17.35 0.25 -21.34
CA SER A 186 16.82 0.34 -22.70
C SER A 186 16.33 -1.00 -23.26
N ASP A 187 16.99 -2.09 -22.87
CA ASP A 187 16.66 -3.47 -23.28
C ASP A 187 15.53 -4.04 -22.38
N SER A 188 15.71 -3.94 -21.07
CA SER A 188 14.84 -4.61 -20.09
C SER A 188 13.40 -4.08 -20.03
N THR A 189 13.10 -2.95 -20.61
CA THR A 189 11.72 -2.40 -20.58
C THR A 189 10.79 -3.03 -21.61
N LEU A 190 11.33 -3.70 -22.62
CA LEU A 190 10.56 -4.40 -23.66
C LEU A 190 10.57 -5.93 -23.52
N TYR A 191 11.33 -6.47 -22.57
CA TYR A 191 11.46 -7.92 -22.40
C TYR A 191 10.13 -8.67 -22.12
N PRO A 192 9.05 -8.06 -21.56
CA PRO A 192 7.78 -8.79 -21.42
C PRO A 192 7.28 -9.35 -22.75
N ALA A 193 7.49 -8.65 -23.86
CA ALA A 193 7.17 -9.14 -25.20
C ALA A 193 8.03 -10.35 -25.59
N TYR A 194 9.32 -10.33 -25.22
CA TYR A 194 10.23 -11.43 -25.53
C TYR A 194 9.86 -12.74 -24.80
N TYR A 195 9.32 -12.68 -23.58
CA TYR A 195 8.90 -13.89 -22.85
C TYR A 195 7.88 -14.73 -23.62
N ILE A 196 7.02 -14.08 -24.40
CA ILE A 196 6.00 -14.77 -25.20
C ILE A 196 6.67 -15.54 -26.35
N ILE A 197 7.68 -14.94 -26.99
CA ILE A 197 8.40 -15.54 -28.12
C ILE A 197 9.39 -16.62 -27.64
N SER A 198 10.04 -16.41 -26.49
CA SER A 198 11.15 -17.23 -26.02
C SER A 198 10.80 -18.71 -25.88
N LYS A 199 9.55 -19.07 -25.58
CA LYS A 199 9.13 -20.47 -25.50
C LYS A 199 9.22 -21.15 -26.86
N TYR A 200 8.87 -20.49 -27.95
CA TYR A 200 8.91 -21.00 -29.31
C TYR A 200 10.35 -21.10 -29.83
N VAL A 201 11.21 -20.16 -29.44
CA VAL A 201 12.66 -20.23 -29.75
C VAL A 201 13.31 -21.38 -28.99
N ASN A 202 12.99 -21.52 -27.69
CA ASN A 202 13.56 -22.57 -26.85
C ASN A 202 13.08 -23.99 -27.23
N SER A 203 11.85 -24.12 -27.73
CA SER A 203 11.35 -25.41 -28.27
C SER A 203 11.86 -25.72 -29.65
N GLY A 204 12.51 -24.76 -30.32
CA GLY A 204 13.01 -24.92 -31.70
C GLY A 204 11.94 -24.82 -32.79
N GLU A 205 10.75 -24.33 -32.44
CA GLU A 205 9.65 -24.13 -33.39
C GLU A 205 9.85 -22.92 -34.30
N ILE A 206 10.63 -21.95 -33.86
CA ILE A 206 11.11 -20.82 -34.67
C ILE A 206 12.59 -20.55 -34.37
N LYS A 207 13.38 -20.27 -35.38
CA LYS A 207 14.79 -19.90 -35.21
C LYS A 207 14.95 -18.38 -35.15
N PRO A 208 16.01 -17.87 -34.48
CA PRO A 208 16.31 -16.45 -34.46
C PRO A 208 16.37 -15.79 -35.85
N ASP A 209 16.95 -16.46 -36.82
CA ASP A 209 17.09 -15.98 -38.20
C ASP A 209 15.76 -15.86 -38.97
N GLU A 210 14.71 -16.52 -38.50
CA GLU A 210 13.37 -16.47 -39.07
C GLU A 210 12.53 -15.27 -38.52
N MET A 211 13.02 -14.66 -37.46
CA MET A 211 12.38 -13.48 -36.82
C MET A 211 12.84 -12.19 -37.49
N SER A 212 12.39 -11.99 -38.73
CA SER A 212 12.67 -10.79 -39.53
C SER A 212 11.85 -9.56 -39.02
N LEU A 213 12.13 -8.40 -39.60
CA LEU A 213 11.32 -7.20 -39.32
C LEU A 213 9.84 -7.43 -39.59
N GLU A 214 9.51 -8.14 -40.69
CA GLU A 214 8.12 -8.46 -41.02
C GLU A 214 7.47 -9.41 -40.00
N PHE A 215 8.26 -10.26 -39.31
CA PHE A 215 7.77 -11.07 -38.20
C PHE A 215 7.32 -10.17 -37.04
N PHE A 216 8.18 -9.24 -36.62
CA PHE A 216 7.86 -8.31 -35.54
C PHE A 216 6.71 -7.37 -35.90
N ASP A 217 6.68 -6.85 -37.12
CA ASP A 217 5.57 -6.03 -37.63
C ASP A 217 4.24 -6.81 -37.55
N TYR A 218 4.24 -8.07 -37.99
CA TYR A 218 3.04 -8.88 -37.96
C TYR A 218 2.60 -9.26 -36.55
N VAL A 219 3.53 -9.73 -35.73
CA VAL A 219 3.21 -10.25 -34.39
C VAL A 219 2.87 -9.13 -33.42
N PHE A 220 3.69 -8.08 -33.36
CA PHE A 220 3.56 -7.02 -32.37
C PHE A 220 2.66 -5.88 -32.80
N LEU A 221 2.79 -5.44 -34.05
CA LEU A 221 2.09 -4.27 -34.55
C LEU A 221 0.81 -4.62 -35.32
N GLY A 222 0.64 -5.89 -35.70
CA GLY A 222 -0.49 -6.33 -36.52
C GLY A 222 -0.42 -5.85 -37.97
N ILE A 223 0.78 -5.50 -38.46
CA ILE A 223 1.04 -4.99 -39.81
C ILE A 223 1.51 -6.13 -40.70
N GLY A 224 1.00 -6.20 -41.92
CA GLY A 224 1.42 -7.20 -42.90
C GLY A 224 0.58 -8.48 -42.85
N LYS A 225 1.18 -9.60 -43.30
CA LYS A 225 0.52 -10.92 -43.39
C LYS A 225 1.44 -12.00 -42.85
N THR A 226 0.81 -13.05 -42.31
CA THR A 226 1.53 -14.25 -41.87
C THR A 226 2.30 -14.90 -43.04
N LYS A 227 3.46 -15.49 -42.73
CA LYS A 227 4.23 -16.32 -43.66
C LYS A 227 4.06 -17.81 -43.38
N ASN A 228 3.62 -18.20 -42.18
CA ASN A 228 3.42 -19.58 -41.78
C ASN A 228 2.54 -19.70 -40.52
N ALA A 229 2.09 -20.90 -40.19
CA ALA A 229 1.21 -21.16 -39.06
C ALA A 229 1.81 -20.81 -37.69
N ILE A 230 3.15 -20.93 -37.55
CA ILE A 230 3.82 -20.61 -36.26
C ILE A 230 3.74 -19.09 -35.96
N TRP A 231 3.80 -18.22 -36.97
CA TRP A 231 3.62 -16.78 -36.78
C TRP A 231 2.22 -16.45 -36.27
N ASP A 232 1.19 -17.16 -36.80
CA ASP A 232 -0.19 -16.98 -36.34
C ASP A 232 -0.36 -17.42 -34.88
N GLU A 233 0.28 -18.51 -34.50
CA GLU A 233 0.24 -19.02 -33.12
C GLU A 233 0.92 -18.06 -32.16
N ILE A 234 2.13 -17.60 -32.51
CA ILE A 234 2.86 -16.61 -31.70
C ILE A 234 2.06 -15.32 -31.57
N LYS A 235 1.46 -14.84 -32.68
CA LYS A 235 0.60 -13.66 -32.65
C LYS A 235 -0.59 -13.84 -31.74
N LYS A 236 -1.26 -14.99 -31.77
CA LYS A 236 -2.39 -15.31 -30.91
C LYS A 236 -1.98 -15.27 -29.43
N ASP A 237 -0.81 -15.84 -29.10
CA ASP A 237 -0.28 -15.76 -27.74
C ASP A 237 0.07 -14.33 -27.34
N PHE A 238 0.68 -13.56 -28.26
CA PHE A 238 0.98 -12.17 -28.01
C PHE A 238 -0.30 -11.36 -27.78
N ASP A 239 -1.32 -11.55 -28.58
CA ASP A 239 -2.61 -10.86 -28.44
C ASP A 239 -3.33 -11.22 -27.13
N TYR A 240 -3.05 -12.40 -26.55
CA TYR A 240 -3.56 -12.82 -25.26
C TYR A 240 -2.81 -12.17 -24.08
N TRP A 241 -1.46 -12.09 -24.14
CA TRP A 241 -0.63 -11.59 -23.05
C TRP A 241 -0.37 -10.09 -23.08
N TYR A 242 -0.58 -9.44 -24.22
CA TYR A 242 -0.46 -8.00 -24.38
C TYR A 242 -1.83 -7.36 -24.66
N PRO A 243 -2.08 -6.21 -24.05
CA PRO A 243 -1.18 -5.35 -23.28
C PRO A 243 -0.77 -5.95 -21.92
N VAL A 244 0.37 -5.51 -21.38
CA VAL A 244 0.79 -5.85 -20.01
C VAL A 244 -0.22 -5.26 -19.04
N ASP A 245 -0.89 -6.12 -18.25
CA ASP A 245 -1.91 -5.70 -17.29
C ASP A 245 -1.32 -4.85 -16.17
N ILE A 246 -0.15 -5.29 -15.63
CA ILE A 246 0.51 -4.59 -14.54
C ILE A 246 2.03 -4.81 -14.58
N ASN A 247 2.80 -3.72 -14.47
CA ASN A 247 4.23 -3.75 -14.21
C ASN A 247 4.48 -3.44 -12.73
N LEU A 248 5.14 -4.34 -12.03
CA LEU A 248 5.35 -4.35 -10.59
C LEU A 248 6.79 -4.01 -10.26
N GLY A 249 7.04 -2.96 -9.47
CA GLY A 249 8.40 -2.61 -9.08
C GLY A 249 8.49 -1.77 -7.81
N GLY A 250 9.72 -1.64 -7.30
CA GLY A 250 9.99 -0.84 -6.11
C GLY A 250 9.99 0.66 -6.37
N LYS A 251 9.93 1.44 -5.32
CA LYS A 251 9.93 2.92 -5.42
C LYS A 251 11.16 3.50 -6.11
N GLU A 252 12.27 2.77 -6.17
CA GLU A 252 13.45 3.15 -6.93
C GLU A 252 13.25 3.18 -8.46
N HIS A 253 12.22 2.53 -8.95
CA HIS A 253 11.88 2.50 -10.38
C HIS A 253 11.05 3.71 -10.84
N LYS A 254 10.51 4.49 -9.89
CA LYS A 254 9.59 5.61 -10.16
C LYS A 254 10.15 6.65 -11.12
N THR A 255 11.44 6.97 -10.98
CA THR A 255 12.06 8.11 -11.69
C THR A 255 12.81 7.71 -12.96
N VAL A 256 13.06 6.42 -13.19
CA VAL A 256 13.82 5.95 -14.36
C VAL A 256 13.14 4.79 -15.06
N HIS A 257 12.97 3.64 -14.40
CA HIS A 257 12.53 2.42 -15.08
C HIS A 257 11.10 2.54 -15.62
N PHE A 258 10.16 3.01 -14.82
CA PHE A 258 8.77 3.15 -15.25
C PHE A 258 8.58 4.21 -16.33
N PRO A 259 9.21 5.42 -16.27
CA PRO A 259 9.19 6.35 -17.40
C PRO A 259 9.71 5.73 -18.69
N VAL A 260 10.89 5.07 -18.65
CA VAL A 260 11.46 4.38 -19.85
C VAL A 260 10.54 3.28 -20.36
N PHE A 261 9.98 2.46 -19.46
CA PHE A 261 9.03 1.42 -19.82
C PHE A 261 7.81 1.98 -20.56
N LEU A 262 7.22 3.06 -20.04
CA LEU A 262 6.05 3.69 -20.67
C LEU A 262 6.39 4.34 -22.01
N MET A 263 7.44 5.17 -22.04
CA MET A 263 7.82 5.90 -23.25
C MET A 263 8.23 4.95 -24.37
N ASN A 264 8.95 3.87 -24.07
CA ASN A 264 9.30 2.86 -25.06
C ASN A 264 8.06 2.14 -25.62
N HIS A 265 7.09 1.77 -24.76
CA HIS A 265 5.86 1.16 -25.24
C HIS A 265 4.98 2.11 -26.03
N VAL A 266 4.86 3.36 -25.58
CA VAL A 266 4.09 4.38 -26.33
C VAL A 266 4.70 4.67 -27.69
N ALA A 267 6.04 4.69 -27.78
CA ALA A 267 6.75 4.93 -29.03
C ALA A 267 6.62 3.80 -30.05
N ILE A 268 6.56 2.54 -29.58
CA ILE A 268 6.69 1.35 -30.45
C ILE A 268 5.35 0.65 -30.66
N MET A 269 4.54 0.51 -29.59
CA MET A 269 3.34 -0.33 -29.60
C MET A 269 2.09 0.46 -30.03
N PRO A 270 1.19 -0.17 -30.78
CA PRO A 270 -0.11 0.45 -31.04
C PRO A 270 -0.88 0.63 -29.72
N GLU A 271 -1.76 1.63 -29.67
CA GLU A 271 -2.48 2.04 -28.47
C GLU A 271 -3.12 0.86 -27.71
N ALA A 272 -3.76 -0.05 -28.41
CA ALA A 272 -4.39 -1.24 -27.82
C ALA A 272 -3.40 -2.22 -27.16
N LYS A 273 -2.09 -2.06 -27.37
CA LYS A 273 -1.03 -2.90 -26.80
C LYS A 273 -0.14 -2.15 -25.80
N ARG A 274 -0.46 -0.90 -25.49
CA ARG A 274 0.25 -0.13 -24.45
C ARG A 274 -0.10 -0.65 -23.06
N PRO A 275 0.85 -0.64 -22.08
CA PRO A 275 0.64 -1.16 -20.74
C PRO A 275 -0.55 -0.54 -20.02
N GLN A 276 -1.27 -1.34 -19.21
CA GLN A 276 -2.50 -0.92 -18.54
C GLN A 276 -2.30 -0.49 -17.09
N GLY A 277 -1.24 -0.98 -16.42
CA GLY A 277 -1.06 -0.70 -15.01
C GLY A 277 0.38 -0.71 -14.53
N ILE A 278 0.59 -0.01 -13.42
CA ILE A 278 1.83 -0.02 -12.65
C ILE A 278 1.49 -0.15 -11.16
N PHE A 279 2.20 -1.06 -10.48
CA PHE A 279 2.15 -1.15 -9.02
C PHE A 279 3.51 -0.86 -8.42
N VAL A 280 3.59 0.17 -7.56
CA VAL A 280 4.82 0.56 -6.88
C VAL A 280 4.77 0.07 -5.44
N HIS A 281 5.70 -0.80 -5.07
CA HIS A 281 5.87 -1.21 -3.68
C HIS A 281 7.03 -0.47 -3.01
N TRP A 282 6.99 -0.42 -1.66
CA TRP A 282 8.02 0.21 -0.85
C TRP A 282 9.17 -0.76 -0.54
N TRP A 283 10.19 -0.28 0.15
CA TRP A 283 11.35 -1.09 0.49
C TRP A 283 11.08 -2.01 1.68
N VAL A 284 11.85 -3.09 1.73
CA VAL A 284 12.03 -3.88 2.94
C VAL A 284 13.26 -3.35 3.67
N THR A 285 13.07 -2.93 4.92
CA THR A 285 14.11 -2.35 5.77
C THR A 285 14.44 -3.27 6.94
N GLN A 286 15.59 -3.06 7.57
CA GLN A 286 15.91 -3.71 8.84
C GLN A 286 15.19 -3.01 10.00
N LYS A 287 15.23 -3.64 11.17
CA LYS A 287 14.79 -3.03 12.43
C LYS A 287 15.57 -1.72 12.66
N GLY A 288 14.84 -0.63 12.88
CA GLY A 288 15.40 0.71 12.92
C GLY A 288 15.41 1.46 11.58
N LYS A 289 14.70 0.95 10.57
CA LYS A 289 14.50 1.57 9.25
C LYS A 289 15.75 1.73 8.36
N GLU A 290 16.84 1.03 8.68
CA GLU A 290 18.01 1.00 7.80
C GLU A 290 17.73 0.18 6.54
N LYS A 291 18.13 0.70 5.38
CA LYS A 291 17.99 -0.02 4.11
C LYS A 291 18.84 -1.29 4.12
N ILE A 292 18.22 -2.43 3.84
CA ILE A 292 18.92 -3.69 3.63
C ILE A 292 19.84 -3.55 2.39
N SER A 293 21.12 -3.79 2.57
CA SER A 293 22.07 -3.82 1.45
C SER A 293 23.03 -5.00 1.57
N LYS A 294 23.41 -5.58 0.44
CA LYS A 294 24.37 -6.69 0.40
C LYS A 294 25.74 -6.30 0.99
N ALA A 295 26.13 -5.03 0.84
CA ALA A 295 27.44 -4.52 1.30
C ALA A 295 27.51 -4.29 2.82
N LYS A 296 26.37 -3.95 3.45
CA LYS A 296 26.30 -3.64 4.89
C LYS A 296 25.83 -4.83 5.74
N GLY A 297 25.50 -5.96 5.13
CA GLY A 297 24.92 -7.13 5.80
C GLY A 297 23.45 -6.90 6.20
N GLY A 298 22.93 -7.76 7.07
CA GLY A 298 21.57 -7.62 7.63
C GLY A 298 20.45 -8.25 6.80
N ALA A 299 20.71 -8.67 5.57
CA ALA A 299 19.78 -9.47 4.79
C ALA A 299 20.02 -10.96 5.08
N GLU A 300 18.96 -11.64 5.49
CA GLU A 300 18.92 -13.10 5.48
C GLU A 300 18.68 -13.56 4.03
N HIS A 301 19.44 -14.53 3.52
CA HIS A 301 19.21 -15.05 2.16
C HIS A 301 17.80 -15.64 2.09
N ILE A 302 17.12 -15.44 0.95
CA ILE A 302 15.74 -15.94 0.74
C ILE A 302 15.67 -17.45 1.00
N ALA A 303 16.63 -18.23 0.52
CA ALA A 303 16.68 -19.67 0.73
C ALA A 303 16.75 -20.06 2.22
N ASP A 304 17.58 -19.37 3.00
CA ASP A 304 17.71 -19.61 4.45
C ASP A 304 16.44 -19.19 5.20
N ALA A 305 15.90 -18.03 4.88
CA ALA A 305 14.68 -17.53 5.49
C ALA A 305 13.47 -18.43 5.17
N THR A 306 13.32 -18.87 3.92
CA THR A 306 12.23 -19.77 3.53
C THR A 306 12.36 -21.14 4.16
N SER A 307 13.58 -21.68 4.27
CA SER A 307 13.84 -22.93 4.99
C SER A 307 13.46 -22.85 6.47
N LYS A 308 13.75 -21.71 7.12
CA LYS A 308 13.52 -21.49 8.54
C LYS A 308 12.07 -21.20 8.88
N TYR A 309 11.45 -20.28 8.15
CA TYR A 309 10.12 -19.77 8.47
C TYR A 309 9.00 -20.41 7.63
N GLY A 310 9.31 -20.91 6.46
CA GLY A 310 8.36 -21.37 5.43
C GLY A 310 7.93 -20.25 4.49
N VAL A 311 7.76 -20.59 3.22
CA VAL A 311 7.39 -19.63 2.17
C VAL A 311 6.06 -18.95 2.47
N ASP A 312 5.03 -19.72 2.82
CA ASP A 312 3.69 -19.20 3.09
C ASP A 312 3.64 -18.27 4.31
N ALA A 313 4.44 -18.53 5.34
CA ALA A 313 4.53 -17.66 6.50
C ALA A 313 5.14 -16.30 6.14
N MET A 314 6.17 -16.29 5.27
CA MET A 314 6.79 -15.06 4.78
C MET A 314 5.84 -14.28 3.87
N ARG A 315 5.18 -14.95 2.93
CA ARG A 315 4.17 -14.33 2.05
C ARG A 315 3.03 -13.71 2.87
N LEU A 316 2.52 -14.44 3.86
CA LEU A 316 1.47 -13.97 4.76
C LEU A 316 1.93 -12.76 5.60
N TYR A 317 3.17 -12.78 6.08
CA TYR A 317 3.77 -11.64 6.78
C TYR A 317 3.80 -10.39 5.89
N TYR A 318 4.40 -10.49 4.71
CA TYR A 318 4.51 -9.35 3.80
C TYR A 318 3.14 -8.83 3.33
N SER A 319 2.20 -9.73 3.04
CA SER A 319 0.85 -9.33 2.63
C SER A 319 0.08 -8.59 3.74
N HIS A 320 0.31 -8.95 5.01
CA HIS A 320 -0.41 -8.36 6.14
C HIS A 320 0.22 -7.07 6.67
N VAL A 321 1.56 -7.00 6.74
CA VAL A 321 2.25 -5.79 7.23
C VAL A 321 2.54 -4.81 6.10
N GLY A 322 2.61 -5.30 4.86
CA GLY A 322 2.87 -4.48 3.68
C GLY A 322 1.73 -3.53 3.38
N SER A 323 2.12 -2.35 2.94
CA SER A 323 1.23 -1.35 2.38
C SER A 323 1.96 -0.72 1.20
N PRO A 324 1.27 -0.36 0.10
CA PRO A 324 1.92 0.34 -1.00
C PRO A 324 2.44 1.74 -0.61
N PHE A 325 2.23 2.19 0.64
CA PHE A 325 2.55 3.53 1.11
C PHE A 325 3.70 3.59 2.13
N VAL A 326 4.15 2.45 2.68
CA VAL A 326 5.15 2.43 3.76
C VAL A 326 6.17 1.31 3.55
N ASP A 327 7.41 1.58 3.98
CA ASP A 327 8.46 0.57 4.01
C ASP A 327 8.10 -0.54 5.00
N ILE A 328 8.41 -1.78 4.65
CA ILE A 328 8.17 -2.96 5.48
C ILE A 328 9.42 -3.23 6.30
N GLU A 329 9.30 -3.20 7.62
CA GLU A 329 10.38 -3.60 8.50
C GLU A 329 10.43 -5.13 8.63
N TRP A 330 11.60 -5.73 8.38
CA TRP A 330 11.80 -7.17 8.56
C TRP A 330 11.93 -7.51 10.05
N ASP A 331 10.93 -8.20 10.60
CA ASP A 331 10.89 -8.64 12.00
C ASP A 331 10.78 -10.18 12.08
N LYS A 332 11.88 -10.81 12.52
CA LYS A 332 12.00 -12.27 12.66
C LYS A 332 11.02 -12.87 13.67
N GLU A 333 10.73 -12.16 14.75
CA GLU A 333 9.78 -12.62 15.77
C GLU A 333 8.35 -12.56 15.25
N ALA A 334 8.02 -11.50 14.52
CA ALA A 334 6.72 -11.37 13.88
C ALA A 334 6.51 -12.51 12.87
N VAL A 335 7.46 -12.77 11.96
CA VAL A 335 7.34 -13.86 10.98
C VAL A 335 7.09 -15.22 11.63
N THR A 336 7.72 -15.48 12.80
CA THR A 336 7.47 -16.70 13.56
C THR A 336 6.00 -16.82 14.02
N LYS A 337 5.36 -15.71 14.38
CA LYS A 337 3.92 -15.69 14.72
C LYS A 337 3.06 -16.07 13.52
N TYR A 338 3.42 -15.62 12.33
CA TYR A 338 2.72 -15.99 11.08
C TYR A 338 2.93 -17.47 10.73
N LYS A 339 4.13 -18.04 10.96
CA LYS A 339 4.36 -19.49 10.84
C LYS A 339 3.41 -20.29 11.73
N ASN A 340 3.25 -19.87 12.99
CA ASN A 340 2.32 -20.49 13.91
C ASN A 340 0.85 -20.35 13.46
N ARG A 341 0.50 -19.20 12.86
CA ARG A 341 -0.85 -18.99 12.31
C ARG A 341 -1.15 -19.96 11.16
N VAL A 342 -0.24 -20.12 10.21
CA VAL A 342 -0.37 -21.09 9.12
C VAL A 342 -0.61 -22.50 9.67
N ALA A 343 0.20 -22.92 10.64
CA ALA A 343 0.05 -24.23 11.30
C ALA A 343 -1.28 -24.38 12.05
N ASN A 344 -1.75 -23.30 12.70
CA ASN A 344 -3.02 -23.31 13.44
C ASN A 344 -4.23 -23.40 12.49
N ILE A 345 -4.21 -22.71 11.37
CA ILE A 345 -5.28 -22.79 10.35
C ILE A 345 -5.36 -24.23 9.80
N PHE A 346 -4.21 -24.84 9.47
CA PHE A 346 -4.16 -26.22 9.02
C PHE A 346 -4.83 -27.17 10.02
N LYS A 347 -4.43 -27.11 11.29
CA LYS A 347 -5.02 -27.92 12.36
C LYS A 347 -6.51 -27.65 12.54
N GLN A 348 -6.93 -26.40 12.46
CA GLN A 348 -8.33 -26.01 12.61
C GLN A 348 -9.21 -26.62 11.52
N ILE A 349 -8.79 -26.57 10.25
CA ILE A 349 -9.55 -27.18 9.15
C ILE A 349 -9.65 -28.70 9.32
N GLN A 350 -8.57 -29.37 9.76
CA GLN A 350 -8.62 -30.79 10.11
C GLN A 350 -9.63 -31.11 11.25
N GLN A 351 -9.76 -30.20 12.21
CA GLN A 351 -10.72 -30.36 13.32
C GLN A 351 -12.16 -30.14 12.87
N ILE A 352 -12.38 -29.17 11.99
CA ILE A 352 -13.70 -28.87 11.40
C ILE A 352 -14.27 -30.10 10.70
N GLN A 353 -13.46 -30.85 9.96
CA GLN A 353 -13.90 -32.08 9.29
C GLN A 353 -14.45 -33.18 10.25
N LYS A 354 -14.09 -33.11 11.52
CA LYS A 354 -14.50 -34.09 12.57
C LYS A 354 -15.74 -33.65 13.35
N ILE A 355 -16.28 -32.46 13.08
CA ILE A 355 -17.45 -31.94 13.79
C ILE A 355 -18.68 -32.79 13.45
N LYS A 356 -19.48 -33.10 14.47
CA LYS A 356 -20.75 -33.80 14.28
C LYS A 356 -21.79 -32.89 13.64
N ASP A 357 -22.56 -33.46 12.71
CA ASP A 357 -23.61 -32.71 12.02
C ASP A 357 -24.68 -32.22 12.99
N LYS A 358 -24.91 -30.92 12.98
CA LYS A 358 -25.93 -30.24 13.78
C LYS A 358 -26.31 -28.92 13.10
N LYS A 359 -27.54 -28.83 12.63
CA LYS A 359 -28.08 -27.63 11.98
C LYS A 359 -28.66 -26.66 13.01
N ASP A 360 -28.44 -25.38 12.79
CA ASP A 360 -29.02 -24.25 13.53
C ASP A 360 -29.28 -23.12 12.52
N GLU A 361 -30.53 -22.97 12.10
CA GLU A 361 -30.90 -22.07 10.98
C GLU A 361 -30.37 -20.63 11.14
N ASN A 362 -30.47 -20.06 12.33
CA ASN A 362 -30.02 -18.67 12.56
C ASN A 362 -28.50 -18.58 12.55
N LEU A 363 -27.83 -19.49 13.23
CA LEU A 363 -26.37 -19.52 13.32
C LEU A 363 -25.74 -19.91 11.98
N ASP A 364 -26.36 -20.84 11.25
CA ASP A 364 -25.94 -21.23 9.90
C ASP A 364 -26.07 -20.07 8.92
N SER A 365 -27.20 -19.35 8.95
CA SER A 365 -27.41 -18.13 8.13
C SER A 365 -26.39 -17.03 8.46
N TRP A 366 -25.98 -16.91 9.72
CA TRP A 366 -24.94 -15.97 10.12
C TRP A 366 -23.57 -16.35 9.56
N LEU A 367 -23.15 -17.63 9.67
CA LEU A 367 -21.86 -18.07 9.13
C LEU A 367 -21.81 -17.90 7.62
N GLN A 368 -22.91 -18.25 6.93
CA GLN A 368 -23.04 -18.05 5.50
C GLN A 368 -22.94 -16.58 5.11
N THR A 369 -23.63 -15.69 5.83
CA THR A 369 -23.54 -14.24 5.64
C THR A 369 -22.11 -13.74 5.88
N SER A 370 -21.46 -14.18 6.94
CA SER A 370 -20.09 -13.76 7.25
C SER A 370 -19.09 -14.18 6.17
N LEU A 371 -19.27 -15.36 5.58
CA LEU A 371 -18.48 -15.81 4.42
C LEU A 371 -18.69 -14.88 3.23
N GLN A 372 -19.94 -14.54 2.88
CA GLN A 372 -20.22 -13.65 1.75
C GLN A 372 -19.65 -12.24 1.97
N ARG A 373 -19.72 -11.72 3.20
CA ARG A 373 -19.11 -10.44 3.56
C ARG A 373 -17.59 -10.49 3.41
N THR A 374 -16.96 -11.58 3.85
CA THR A 374 -15.52 -11.78 3.68
C THR A 374 -15.12 -11.86 2.21
N ILE A 375 -15.85 -12.64 1.39
CA ILE A 375 -15.61 -12.73 -0.06
C ILE A 375 -15.68 -11.33 -0.69
N LYS A 376 -16.75 -10.57 -0.40
CA LYS A 376 -16.89 -9.22 -0.94
C LYS A 376 -15.73 -8.31 -0.58
N LYS A 377 -15.41 -8.21 0.71
CA LYS A 377 -14.33 -7.32 1.18
C LYS A 377 -12.96 -7.74 0.65
N THR A 378 -12.73 -9.04 0.52
CA THR A 378 -11.48 -9.56 -0.06
C THR A 378 -11.37 -9.18 -1.52
N ASN A 379 -12.44 -9.36 -2.31
CA ASN A 379 -12.44 -9.02 -3.72
C ASN A 379 -12.29 -7.51 -3.94
N ASP A 380 -13.04 -6.70 -3.21
CA ASP A 380 -12.93 -5.24 -3.27
C ASP A 380 -11.49 -4.76 -2.94
N ALA A 381 -10.84 -5.39 -1.94
CA ALA A 381 -9.48 -5.07 -1.55
C ALA A 381 -8.43 -5.51 -2.60
N LEU A 382 -8.62 -6.68 -3.20
CA LEU A 382 -7.72 -7.17 -4.26
C LEU A 382 -7.82 -6.32 -5.53
N GLU A 383 -9.01 -5.85 -5.89
CA GLU A 383 -9.20 -4.93 -7.03
C GLU A 383 -8.44 -3.60 -6.86
N THR A 384 -8.23 -3.17 -5.62
CA THR A 384 -7.46 -1.96 -5.29
C THR A 384 -6.03 -2.24 -4.82
N PHE A 385 -5.55 -3.49 -4.96
CA PHE A 385 -4.24 -3.95 -4.50
C PHE A 385 -3.99 -3.80 -2.99
N ASP A 386 -5.04 -3.68 -2.18
CA ASP A 386 -4.91 -3.63 -0.71
C ASP A 386 -4.79 -5.05 -0.12
N LEU A 387 -3.59 -5.62 -0.27
CA LEU A 387 -3.29 -6.96 0.27
C LEU A 387 -3.46 -7.04 1.79
N ARG A 388 -3.30 -5.94 2.51
CA ARG A 388 -3.43 -5.91 3.96
C ARG A 388 -4.87 -6.17 4.39
N ILE A 389 -5.84 -5.48 3.77
CA ILE A 389 -7.26 -5.69 4.04
C ILE A 389 -7.65 -7.12 3.62
N ALA A 390 -7.29 -7.55 2.41
CA ALA A 390 -7.56 -8.92 1.96
C ALA A 390 -7.00 -9.97 2.92
N THR A 391 -5.75 -9.81 3.36
CA THR A 391 -5.11 -10.72 4.32
C THR A 391 -5.82 -10.74 5.66
N ASN A 392 -6.24 -9.58 6.18
CA ASN A 392 -6.99 -9.51 7.43
C ASN A 392 -8.30 -10.29 7.33
N GLU A 393 -9.08 -10.07 6.29
CA GLU A 393 -10.35 -10.77 6.09
C GLU A 393 -10.16 -12.29 5.98
N ILE A 394 -9.17 -12.74 5.18
CA ILE A 394 -8.95 -14.16 4.92
C ILE A 394 -8.39 -14.89 6.15
N PHE A 395 -7.34 -14.37 6.78
CA PHE A 395 -6.58 -15.12 7.77
C PHE A 395 -6.95 -14.79 9.22
N PHE A 396 -7.68 -13.69 9.46
CA PHE A 396 -8.06 -13.29 10.80
C PHE A 396 -9.56 -13.31 10.99
N GLU A 397 -10.33 -12.64 10.15
CA GLU A 397 -11.79 -12.59 10.30
C GLU A 397 -12.47 -13.93 9.96
N CYS A 398 -12.08 -14.62 8.88
CA CYS A 398 -12.56 -15.98 8.62
C CYS A 398 -12.29 -16.92 9.80
N GLN A 399 -11.07 -16.88 10.33
CA GLN A 399 -10.70 -17.73 11.48
C GLN A 399 -11.54 -17.40 12.71
N LYS A 400 -11.76 -16.13 13.01
CA LYS A 400 -12.58 -15.65 14.11
C LYS A 400 -14.05 -16.09 13.95
N ASN A 401 -14.60 -15.93 12.75
CA ASN A 401 -16.00 -16.28 12.46
C ASN A 401 -16.24 -17.78 12.61
N ILE A 402 -15.40 -18.62 12.05
CA ILE A 402 -15.55 -20.07 12.20
C ILE A 402 -15.36 -20.54 13.65
N GLN A 403 -14.44 -19.92 14.41
CA GLN A 403 -14.26 -20.21 15.83
C GLN A 403 -15.50 -19.81 16.64
N TRP A 404 -16.10 -18.67 16.34
CA TRP A 404 -17.34 -18.23 16.96
C TRP A 404 -18.47 -19.20 16.67
N TYR A 405 -18.66 -19.59 15.41
CA TYR A 405 -19.67 -20.57 14.99
C TYR A 405 -19.57 -21.87 15.76
N ILE A 406 -18.37 -22.44 15.85
CA ILE A 406 -18.12 -23.67 16.60
C ILE A 406 -18.38 -23.48 18.09
N LYS A 407 -17.90 -22.38 18.68
CA LYS A 407 -18.11 -22.04 20.10
C LYS A 407 -19.58 -21.87 20.44
N ARG A 408 -20.38 -21.37 19.52
CA ARG A 408 -21.84 -21.27 19.63
C ARG A 408 -22.55 -22.62 19.53
N GLY A 409 -21.85 -23.68 19.15
CA GLY A 409 -22.39 -25.03 18.98
C GLY A 409 -22.89 -25.33 17.57
N GLY A 410 -22.46 -24.53 16.60
CA GLY A 410 -22.69 -24.77 15.18
C GLY A 410 -21.97 -26.00 14.66
N GLY A 411 -22.59 -26.73 13.76
CA GLY A 411 -22.03 -27.99 13.26
C GLY A 411 -22.62 -28.44 11.93
N ASN A 412 -23.31 -27.58 11.19
CA ASN A 412 -23.85 -27.93 9.87
C ASN A 412 -22.73 -28.31 8.91
N LYS A 413 -22.66 -29.60 8.62
CA LYS A 413 -21.53 -30.19 7.90
C LYS A 413 -21.45 -29.68 6.45
N GLU A 414 -22.58 -29.54 5.78
CA GLU A 414 -22.64 -29.03 4.41
C GLU A 414 -22.14 -27.58 4.33
N LEU A 415 -22.57 -26.73 5.26
CA LEU A 415 -22.14 -25.35 5.36
C LEU A 415 -20.64 -25.25 5.74
N LEU A 416 -20.16 -26.09 6.63
CA LEU A 416 -18.75 -26.13 7.03
C LEU A 416 -17.85 -26.55 5.85
N ASP A 417 -18.33 -27.47 5.01
CA ASP A 417 -17.62 -27.88 3.78
C ASP A 417 -17.61 -26.74 2.77
N GLU A 418 -18.73 -26.05 2.53
CA GLU A 418 -18.79 -24.87 1.68
C GLU A 418 -17.89 -23.75 2.18
N PHE A 419 -17.94 -23.46 3.49
CA PHE A 419 -17.12 -22.43 4.12
C PHE A 419 -15.62 -22.73 3.94
N THR A 420 -15.20 -23.94 4.25
CA THR A 420 -13.78 -24.32 4.16
C THR A 420 -13.27 -24.37 2.73
N ASP A 421 -14.09 -24.80 1.76
CA ASP A 421 -13.73 -24.78 0.34
C ASP A 421 -13.47 -23.35 -0.15
N ASN A 422 -14.39 -22.42 0.15
CA ASN A 422 -14.20 -21.01 -0.20
C ASN A 422 -13.03 -20.38 0.55
N TRP A 423 -12.86 -20.68 1.83
CA TRP A 423 -11.73 -20.16 2.62
C TRP A 423 -10.39 -20.60 2.06
N ILE A 424 -10.25 -21.88 1.65
CA ILE A 424 -9.03 -22.39 1.01
C ILE A 424 -8.76 -21.67 -0.32
N LYS A 425 -9.79 -21.47 -1.15
CA LYS A 425 -9.66 -20.73 -2.40
C LYS A 425 -9.23 -19.28 -2.18
N LEU A 426 -9.80 -18.59 -1.18
CA LEU A 426 -9.43 -17.23 -0.81
C LEU A 426 -7.95 -17.14 -0.36
N MET A 427 -7.42 -18.16 0.33
CA MET A 427 -6.03 -18.19 0.79
C MET A 427 -5.00 -18.36 -0.34
N THR A 428 -5.41 -18.95 -1.47
CA THR A 428 -4.49 -19.39 -2.55
C THR A 428 -3.53 -18.31 -3.05
N PRO A 429 -3.94 -17.06 -3.30
CA PRO A 429 -3.02 -16.02 -3.78
C PRO A 429 -1.93 -15.65 -2.77
N ILE A 430 -2.17 -15.85 -1.48
CA ILE A 430 -1.26 -15.44 -0.40
C ILE A 430 -0.44 -16.62 0.12
N THR A 431 -1.09 -17.77 0.42
CA THR A 431 -0.46 -18.97 0.97
C THR A 431 -0.75 -20.19 0.09
N PRO A 432 -0.18 -20.24 -1.13
CA PRO A 432 -0.51 -21.28 -2.12
C PRO A 432 -0.20 -22.69 -1.63
N HIS A 433 0.90 -22.91 -0.90
CA HIS A 433 1.26 -24.27 -0.46
C HIS A 433 0.32 -24.78 0.64
N LEU A 434 -0.07 -23.91 1.58
CA LEU A 434 -1.10 -24.23 2.58
C LEU A 434 -2.42 -24.57 1.91
N ALA A 435 -2.82 -23.76 0.94
CA ALA A 435 -4.09 -23.94 0.23
C ALA A 435 -4.13 -25.25 -0.55
N GLU A 436 -3.09 -25.57 -1.32
CA GLU A 436 -3.01 -26.83 -2.07
C GLU A 436 -3.00 -28.06 -1.13
N GLU A 437 -2.25 -28.01 -0.03
CA GLU A 437 -2.21 -29.11 0.93
C GLU A 437 -3.57 -29.34 1.60
N LEU A 438 -4.28 -28.26 1.97
CA LEU A 438 -5.63 -28.33 2.52
C LEU A 438 -6.65 -28.85 1.49
N TRP A 439 -6.49 -28.46 0.22
CA TRP A 439 -7.35 -28.90 -0.87
C TRP A 439 -7.19 -30.42 -1.12
N ASN A 440 -5.95 -30.87 -1.13
CA ASN A 440 -5.62 -32.29 -1.22
C ASN A 440 -6.15 -33.10 -0.02
N LEU A 441 -6.03 -32.54 1.19
CA LEU A 441 -6.57 -33.16 2.41
C LEU A 441 -8.10 -33.40 2.34
N LYS A 442 -8.82 -32.56 1.59
CA LYS A 442 -10.25 -32.70 1.32
C LYS A 442 -10.55 -33.69 0.14
N ALA A 443 -9.54 -34.42 -0.32
CA ALA A 443 -9.62 -35.39 -1.42
C ALA A 443 -10.18 -34.80 -2.73
N LYS A 444 -9.88 -33.52 -3.02
CA LYS A 444 -10.20 -32.88 -4.30
C LYS A 444 -9.17 -33.32 -5.35
N ASN A 445 -9.63 -33.63 -6.57
CA ASN A 445 -8.79 -34.16 -7.65
C ASN A 445 -8.15 -33.08 -8.54
N SER A 446 -8.38 -31.80 -8.24
CA SER A 446 -7.85 -30.65 -8.96
C SER A 446 -6.82 -29.90 -8.12
N LEU A 447 -6.01 -29.07 -8.75
CA LEU A 447 -5.24 -28.04 -8.03
C LEU A 447 -6.18 -26.89 -7.65
N VAL A 448 -6.10 -26.41 -6.41
CA VAL A 448 -6.92 -25.29 -5.97
C VAL A 448 -6.61 -24.00 -6.74
N SER A 449 -5.37 -23.86 -7.22
CA SER A 449 -4.94 -22.73 -8.07
C SER A 449 -5.65 -22.68 -9.43
N ASN A 450 -6.25 -23.77 -9.87
CA ASN A 450 -7.05 -23.86 -11.11
C ASN A 450 -8.55 -23.68 -10.88
N GLU A 451 -8.98 -23.60 -9.62
CA GLU A 451 -10.37 -23.42 -9.28
C GLU A 451 -10.81 -21.96 -9.45
N LYS A 452 -12.09 -21.76 -9.77
CA LYS A 452 -12.66 -20.42 -9.84
C LYS A 452 -12.56 -19.75 -8.46
N TYR A 453 -12.04 -18.51 -8.45
CA TYR A 453 -11.95 -17.71 -7.24
C TYR A 453 -13.36 -17.36 -6.72
N PRO A 454 -13.59 -17.32 -5.39
CA PRO A 454 -14.93 -17.10 -4.84
C PRO A 454 -15.52 -15.76 -5.25
N GLU A 455 -16.76 -15.79 -5.70
CA GLU A 455 -17.58 -14.61 -5.99
C GLU A 455 -18.71 -14.49 -4.96
N ILE A 456 -19.16 -13.26 -4.72
CA ILE A 456 -20.24 -12.99 -3.78
C ILE A 456 -21.58 -13.51 -4.31
N ASP A 457 -22.36 -14.15 -3.44
CA ASP A 457 -23.77 -14.49 -3.67
C ASP A 457 -24.64 -13.67 -2.71
N LEU A 458 -25.28 -12.63 -3.22
CA LEU A 458 -26.12 -11.74 -2.43
C LEU A 458 -27.34 -12.44 -1.83
N ASN A 459 -27.82 -13.54 -2.43
CA ASN A 459 -28.97 -14.31 -1.93
C ASN A 459 -28.65 -15.05 -0.63
N LYS A 460 -27.35 -15.23 -0.32
CA LYS A 460 -26.88 -15.89 0.89
C LYS A 460 -26.62 -14.93 2.06
N ILE A 461 -27.02 -13.67 1.92
CA ILE A 461 -26.84 -12.65 2.95
C ILE A 461 -28.12 -12.46 3.74
N SER A 462 -28.05 -12.65 5.05
CA SER A 462 -29.13 -12.37 6.01
C SER A 462 -28.71 -11.27 6.98
N GLU A 463 -29.13 -10.04 6.74
CA GLU A 463 -28.86 -8.92 7.66
C GLU A 463 -29.44 -9.18 9.06
N LYS A 464 -30.56 -9.90 9.15
CA LYS A 464 -31.16 -10.28 10.43
C LYS A 464 -30.27 -11.21 11.23
N ALA A 465 -29.68 -12.24 10.59
CA ALA A 465 -28.76 -13.16 11.24
C ALA A 465 -27.45 -12.47 11.66
N GLU A 466 -26.93 -11.59 10.79
CA GLU A 466 -25.73 -10.78 11.07
C GLU A 466 -25.92 -9.90 12.29
N MET A 467 -27.05 -9.20 12.38
CA MET A 467 -27.35 -8.31 13.51
C MET A 467 -27.67 -9.10 14.80
N GLY A 468 -28.28 -10.27 14.70
CA GLY A 468 -28.55 -11.12 15.86
C GLY A 468 -27.27 -11.59 16.54
N GLU A 469 -26.34 -12.12 15.78
CA GLU A 469 -25.03 -12.51 16.34
C GLU A 469 -24.19 -11.32 16.78
N TYR A 470 -24.25 -10.19 16.10
CA TYR A 470 -23.62 -8.94 16.55
C TYR A 470 -24.14 -8.53 17.95
N LEU A 471 -25.47 -8.48 18.12
CA LEU A 471 -26.10 -8.19 19.40
C LEU A 471 -25.63 -9.15 20.50
N LEU A 472 -25.57 -10.45 20.22
CA LEU A 472 -25.14 -11.45 21.19
C LEU A 472 -23.66 -11.30 21.55
N GLN A 473 -22.81 -10.98 20.56
CA GLN A 473 -21.38 -10.69 20.81
C GLN A 473 -21.21 -9.47 21.71
N GLU A 474 -21.93 -8.38 21.44
CA GLU A 474 -21.90 -7.17 22.28
C GLU A 474 -22.36 -7.45 23.71
N VAL A 475 -23.48 -8.14 23.88
CA VAL A 475 -23.97 -8.55 25.23
C VAL A 475 -22.96 -9.42 25.95
N THR A 476 -22.35 -10.38 25.25
CA THR A 476 -21.32 -11.26 25.83
C THR A 476 -20.09 -10.48 26.28
N ASN A 477 -19.65 -9.52 25.47
CA ASN A 477 -18.51 -8.66 25.76
C ASN A 477 -18.82 -7.72 26.95
N ASP A 478 -19.98 -7.06 26.93
CA ASP A 478 -20.39 -6.14 28.00
C ASP A 478 -20.49 -6.86 29.35
N ILE A 479 -21.11 -8.05 29.40
CA ILE A 479 -21.15 -8.86 30.63
C ILE A 479 -19.73 -9.20 31.09
N SER A 480 -18.86 -9.63 30.16
CA SER A 480 -17.47 -10.00 30.47
C SER A 480 -16.67 -8.83 31.05
N GLU A 481 -16.81 -7.63 30.46
CA GLU A 481 -16.15 -6.41 30.94
C GLU A 481 -16.69 -5.97 32.33
N ILE A 482 -18.02 -6.03 32.56
CA ILE A 482 -18.61 -5.73 33.86
C ILE A 482 -18.05 -6.69 34.93
N LEU A 483 -18.00 -7.99 34.64
CA LEU A 483 -17.46 -9.00 35.58
C LEU A 483 -15.97 -8.78 35.85
N LYS A 484 -15.20 -8.43 34.86
CA LYS A 484 -13.77 -8.14 34.98
C LYS A 484 -13.49 -6.94 35.89
N VAL A 485 -14.29 -5.87 35.72
CA VAL A 485 -14.15 -4.62 36.49
C VAL A 485 -14.66 -4.82 37.93
N THR A 486 -15.85 -5.40 38.07
CA THR A 486 -16.51 -5.54 39.39
C THR A 486 -15.99 -6.71 40.22
N LYS A 487 -15.38 -7.71 39.56
CA LYS A 487 -14.95 -8.99 40.17
C LYS A 487 -16.07 -9.78 40.89
N ILE A 488 -17.33 -9.48 40.52
CA ILE A 488 -18.50 -10.19 41.05
C ILE A 488 -18.54 -11.60 40.47
N LYS A 489 -18.89 -12.60 41.31
CA LYS A 489 -19.29 -13.94 40.84
C LYS A 489 -20.79 -13.92 40.60
N PRO A 490 -21.27 -13.95 39.36
CA PRO A 490 -22.67 -13.77 39.06
C PRO A 490 -23.50 -14.98 39.51
N LYS A 491 -24.65 -14.74 40.12
CA LYS A 491 -25.69 -15.75 40.36
C LYS A 491 -26.83 -15.59 39.37
N GLU A 492 -27.18 -14.36 39.08
CA GLU A 492 -28.27 -13.97 38.17
C GLU A 492 -27.80 -12.78 37.34
N ILE A 493 -28.07 -12.80 36.04
CA ILE A 493 -27.84 -11.68 35.15
C ILE A 493 -29.15 -11.33 34.46
N TYR A 494 -29.49 -10.06 34.47
CA TYR A 494 -30.67 -9.52 33.84
C TYR A 494 -30.23 -8.68 32.63
N VAL A 495 -30.75 -9.00 31.43
CA VAL A 495 -30.48 -8.31 30.18
C VAL A 495 -31.77 -7.67 29.70
N TYR A 496 -31.81 -6.35 29.72
CA TYR A 496 -32.99 -5.57 29.33
C TYR A 496 -32.84 -5.09 27.89
N THR A 497 -33.69 -5.53 26.98
CA THR A 497 -33.67 -5.10 25.58
C THR A 497 -34.32 -3.74 25.43
N ALA A 498 -33.99 -3.03 24.35
CA ALA A 498 -34.58 -1.73 24.08
C ALA A 498 -36.06 -1.83 23.74
N PRO A 499 -36.91 -0.94 24.28
CA PRO A 499 -38.32 -0.92 23.92
C PRO A 499 -38.52 -0.48 22.47
N TYR A 500 -39.58 -0.95 21.85
CA TYR A 500 -39.92 -0.69 20.44
C TYR A 500 -39.89 0.80 20.06
N TRP A 501 -40.39 1.67 20.93
CA TRP A 501 -40.39 3.10 20.68
C TRP A 501 -38.99 3.70 20.48
N LYS A 502 -37.98 3.21 21.18
CA LYS A 502 -36.59 3.66 21.00
C LYS A 502 -36.04 3.18 19.66
N GLN A 503 -36.36 1.93 19.26
CA GLN A 503 -35.94 1.37 17.96
C GLN A 503 -36.50 2.21 16.81
N GLU A 504 -37.78 2.58 16.88
CA GLU A 504 -38.44 3.42 15.88
C GLU A 504 -37.81 4.82 15.76
N ILE A 505 -37.46 5.44 16.88
CA ILE A 505 -36.78 6.75 16.85
C ILE A 505 -35.39 6.63 16.19
N TYR A 506 -34.64 5.55 16.49
CA TYR A 506 -33.35 5.28 15.83
C TYR A 506 -33.52 5.14 14.32
N LYS A 507 -34.44 4.30 13.87
CA LYS A 507 -34.70 4.08 12.43
C LYS A 507 -35.05 5.39 11.70
N ARG A 508 -35.93 6.21 12.28
CA ARG A 508 -36.31 7.51 11.71
C ARG A 508 -35.15 8.51 11.70
N ALA A 509 -34.39 8.60 12.79
CA ALA A 509 -33.23 9.48 12.86
C ALA A 509 -32.17 9.11 11.81
N ILE A 510 -31.89 7.82 11.63
CA ILE A 510 -30.95 7.34 10.63
C ILE A 510 -31.46 7.60 9.21
N SER A 511 -32.73 7.34 8.96
CA SER A 511 -33.36 7.63 7.65
C SER A 511 -33.23 9.11 7.28
N LEU A 512 -33.49 9.99 8.24
CA LEU A 512 -33.31 11.45 8.06
C LEU A 512 -31.84 11.82 7.87
N SER A 513 -30.91 11.19 8.62
CA SER A 513 -29.48 11.42 8.47
C SER A 513 -28.98 11.06 7.06
N LYS A 514 -29.40 9.92 6.52
CA LYS A 514 -29.05 9.50 5.15
C LYS A 514 -29.56 10.48 4.07
N LYS A 515 -30.68 11.14 4.34
CA LYS A 515 -31.26 12.18 3.46
C LYS A 515 -30.64 13.57 3.67
N GLY A 516 -29.68 13.73 4.58
CA GLY A 516 -29.11 15.03 4.95
C GLY A 516 -30.07 15.95 5.69
N LYS A 517 -31.19 15.44 6.24
CA LYS A 517 -32.29 16.20 6.84
C LYS A 517 -32.47 15.97 8.34
N LEU A 518 -31.44 15.43 9.03
CA LEU A 518 -31.52 15.19 10.47
C LEU A 518 -31.43 16.49 11.26
N GLU A 519 -32.61 17.07 11.51
CA GLU A 519 -32.84 18.17 12.41
C GLU A 519 -33.82 17.78 13.50
N MET A 520 -33.67 18.31 14.72
CA MET A 520 -34.52 17.94 15.85
C MET A 520 -36.01 18.20 15.60
N GLY A 521 -36.32 19.33 14.97
CA GLY A 521 -37.71 19.68 14.64
C GLY A 521 -38.36 18.71 13.66
N ILE A 522 -37.60 18.26 12.63
CA ILE A 522 -38.06 17.31 11.61
C ILE A 522 -38.25 15.94 12.26
N LEU A 523 -37.25 15.48 13.03
CA LEU A 523 -37.32 14.20 13.73
C LEU A 523 -38.52 14.15 14.68
N MET A 524 -38.73 15.17 15.48
CA MET A 524 -39.86 15.24 16.40
C MET A 524 -41.22 15.27 15.68
N LYS A 525 -41.32 15.94 14.54
CA LYS A 525 -42.54 15.95 13.71
C LYS A 525 -42.86 14.57 13.19
N GLU A 526 -41.85 13.85 12.66
CA GLU A 526 -42.05 12.50 12.17
C GLU A 526 -42.39 11.51 13.30
N VAL A 527 -41.68 11.57 14.43
CA VAL A 527 -41.92 10.67 15.55
C VAL A 527 -43.29 10.91 16.19
N MET A 528 -43.69 12.18 16.38
CA MET A 528 -45.00 12.54 16.98
C MET A 528 -46.19 12.36 16.03
N SER A 529 -45.96 11.95 14.77
CA SER A 529 -47.07 11.52 13.89
C SER A 529 -47.70 10.21 14.36
N ASP A 530 -46.93 9.42 15.13
CA ASP A 530 -47.39 8.13 15.69
C ASP A 530 -48.18 8.40 17.01
N PRO A 531 -49.43 7.93 17.11
CA PRO A 531 -50.26 8.12 18.31
C PRO A 531 -49.66 7.45 19.58
N SER A 532 -48.94 6.33 19.43
CA SER A 532 -48.31 5.63 20.53
C SER A 532 -47.19 6.49 21.17
N MET A 533 -46.43 7.19 20.36
CA MET A 533 -45.34 8.08 20.79
C MET A 533 -45.86 9.32 21.52
N LYS A 534 -47.05 9.79 21.17
CA LYS A 534 -47.67 10.94 21.86
C LYS A 534 -47.95 10.65 23.33
N LYS A 535 -48.29 9.39 23.66
CA LYS A 535 -48.56 8.98 25.06
C LYS A 535 -47.34 9.13 25.97
N ILE A 536 -46.15 9.01 25.41
CA ILE A 536 -44.85 9.06 26.10
C ILE A 536 -43.99 10.23 25.61
N ALA A 537 -44.61 11.32 25.15
CA ALA A 537 -43.95 12.46 24.50
C ALA A 537 -42.74 13.03 25.24
N LYS A 538 -42.79 13.10 26.58
CA LYS A 538 -41.67 13.59 27.40
C LYS A 538 -40.44 12.70 27.28
N GLN A 539 -40.61 11.38 27.37
CA GLN A 539 -39.51 10.40 27.23
C GLN A 539 -38.94 10.40 25.82
N VAL A 540 -39.82 10.44 24.82
CA VAL A 540 -39.46 10.53 23.40
C VAL A 540 -38.62 11.77 23.11
N SER A 541 -39.04 12.95 23.59
CA SER A 541 -38.33 14.21 23.38
C SER A 541 -36.93 14.22 24.02
N GLN A 542 -36.82 13.72 25.25
CA GLN A 542 -35.55 13.61 25.94
C GLN A 542 -34.58 12.64 25.23
N PHE A 543 -35.08 11.51 24.73
CA PHE A 543 -34.30 10.53 24.04
C PHE A 543 -33.84 11.02 22.64
N ALA A 544 -34.78 11.58 21.86
CA ALA A 544 -34.49 12.09 20.52
C ALA A 544 -33.45 13.23 20.55
N GLY A 545 -33.49 14.09 21.62
CA GLY A 545 -32.52 15.17 21.79
C GLY A 545 -31.08 14.69 21.94
N LYS A 546 -30.86 13.59 22.66
CA LYS A 546 -29.53 12.96 22.78
C LYS A 546 -29.14 12.26 21.49
N LEU A 547 -30.07 11.49 20.91
CA LEU A 547 -29.85 10.66 19.76
C LEU A 547 -29.43 11.44 18.50
N ALA A 548 -30.03 12.61 18.25
CA ALA A 548 -29.73 13.39 17.05
C ALA A 548 -28.25 13.80 16.94
N GLY A 549 -27.58 14.04 18.08
CA GLY A 549 -26.14 14.30 18.12
C GLY A 549 -25.28 13.05 17.94
N GLU A 550 -25.73 11.90 18.43
CA GLU A 550 -25.03 10.61 18.32
C GLU A 550 -25.10 10.08 16.89
N VAL A 551 -26.27 10.07 16.25
CA VAL A 551 -26.47 9.56 14.89
C VAL A 551 -25.64 10.33 13.85
N LYS A 552 -25.40 11.63 14.05
CA LYS A 552 -24.53 12.42 13.16
C LYS A 552 -23.07 11.93 13.16
N LYS A 553 -22.62 11.33 14.25
CA LYS A 553 -21.25 10.83 14.42
C LYS A 553 -21.06 9.39 13.95
N LEU A 554 -22.15 8.66 13.72
CA LEU A 554 -22.09 7.28 13.28
C LEU A 554 -21.58 7.19 11.83
N SER A 555 -20.73 6.21 11.56
CA SER A 555 -20.36 5.81 10.19
C SER A 555 -21.60 5.28 9.44
N ASP A 556 -21.57 5.31 8.11
CA ASP A 556 -22.66 4.77 7.32
C ASP A 556 -22.85 3.26 7.53
N SER A 557 -21.76 2.53 7.79
CA SER A 557 -21.80 1.12 8.19
C SER A 557 -22.53 0.91 9.52
N ASP A 558 -22.26 1.76 10.53
CA ASP A 558 -22.95 1.65 11.81
C ASP A 558 -24.42 2.05 11.71
N LYS A 559 -24.75 3.08 10.93
CA LYS A 559 -26.14 3.45 10.65
C LYS A 559 -26.95 2.30 10.06
N GLN A 560 -26.31 1.49 9.19
CA GLN A 560 -27.01 0.35 8.57
C GLN A 560 -27.43 -0.70 9.59
N LYS A 561 -26.63 -0.93 10.64
CA LYS A 561 -26.95 -1.89 11.71
C LYS A 561 -28.28 -1.60 12.40
N TYR A 562 -28.59 -0.33 12.68
CA TYR A 562 -29.82 0.09 13.35
C TYR A 562 -31.06 0.08 12.44
N LEU A 563 -30.91 -0.11 11.14
CA LEU A 563 -32.03 -0.24 10.20
C LEU A 563 -32.57 -1.67 10.10
N SER A 564 -31.81 -2.65 10.60
CA SER A 564 -32.23 -4.04 10.59
C SER A 564 -33.47 -4.27 11.47
N ASP A 565 -34.36 -5.12 10.99
CA ASP A 565 -35.60 -5.47 11.71
C ASP A 565 -35.38 -6.73 12.55
N ILE A 566 -34.68 -6.57 13.68
CA ILE A 566 -34.39 -7.65 14.63
C ILE A 566 -35.25 -7.53 15.87
N ASN A 567 -35.87 -8.64 16.28
CA ASN A 567 -36.45 -8.78 17.62
C ASN A 567 -35.36 -9.20 18.61
N GLU A 568 -34.78 -8.21 19.31
CA GLU A 568 -33.65 -8.41 20.24
C GLU A 568 -33.98 -9.41 21.34
N ALA A 569 -35.16 -9.31 21.96
CA ALA A 569 -35.58 -10.19 23.05
C ALA A 569 -35.71 -11.65 22.58
N GLU A 570 -36.35 -11.88 21.45
CA GLU A 570 -36.50 -13.21 20.87
C GLU A 570 -35.15 -13.84 20.51
N TYR A 571 -34.25 -13.05 19.89
CA TYR A 571 -32.93 -13.55 19.51
C TYR A 571 -32.07 -13.92 20.72
N LEU A 572 -32.05 -13.06 21.74
CA LEU A 572 -31.31 -13.31 22.96
C LEU A 572 -31.89 -14.47 23.79
N GLU A 573 -33.23 -14.63 23.82
CA GLU A 573 -33.87 -15.76 24.50
C GLU A 573 -33.50 -17.09 23.83
N LYS A 574 -33.49 -17.17 22.48
CA LYS A 574 -32.99 -18.33 21.74
C LYS A 574 -31.51 -18.64 22.03
N SER A 575 -30.73 -17.61 22.35
CA SER A 575 -29.30 -17.70 22.64
C SER A 575 -28.97 -17.84 24.14
N LYS A 576 -29.96 -17.83 25.03
CA LYS A 576 -29.82 -17.82 26.48
C LYS A 576 -28.98 -18.99 27.01
N GLY A 577 -29.20 -20.19 26.50
CA GLY A 577 -28.42 -21.37 26.90
C GLY A 577 -26.92 -21.25 26.66
N TYR A 578 -26.53 -20.51 25.59
CA TYR A 578 -25.13 -20.19 25.33
C TYR A 578 -24.57 -19.22 26.39
N LEU A 579 -25.30 -18.15 26.73
CA LEU A 579 -24.91 -17.20 27.77
C LEU A 579 -24.80 -17.88 29.15
N GLU A 580 -25.80 -18.69 29.54
CA GLU A 580 -25.78 -19.45 30.80
C GLU A 580 -24.60 -20.43 30.87
N ASN A 581 -24.25 -21.06 29.74
CA ASN A 581 -23.09 -21.94 29.67
C ASN A 581 -21.76 -21.19 29.86
N ILE A 582 -21.63 -19.97 29.31
CA ILE A 582 -20.40 -19.17 29.44
C ILE A 582 -20.27 -18.61 30.85
N PHE A 583 -21.31 -17.97 31.35
CA PHE A 583 -21.24 -17.23 32.63
C PHE A 583 -21.55 -18.10 33.85
N LYS A 584 -22.01 -19.35 33.64
CA LYS A 584 -22.32 -20.33 34.72
C LYS A 584 -23.31 -19.79 35.74
N CYS A 585 -24.30 -19.03 35.28
CA CYS A 585 -25.34 -18.44 36.16
C CYS A 585 -26.67 -18.38 35.36
N THR A 586 -27.74 -18.06 36.07
CA THR A 586 -29.07 -17.90 35.44
C THR A 586 -29.13 -16.56 34.69
N ILE A 587 -29.59 -16.59 33.46
CA ILE A 587 -29.77 -15.39 32.59
C ILE A 587 -31.26 -15.12 32.43
N TYR A 588 -31.66 -13.87 32.63
CA TYR A 588 -33.03 -13.39 32.39
C TYR A 588 -32.98 -12.39 31.24
N ILE A 589 -33.63 -12.70 30.12
CA ILE A 589 -33.84 -11.78 29.02
C ILE A 589 -35.18 -11.11 29.25
N ILE A 590 -35.20 -9.80 29.34
CA ILE A 590 -36.39 -9.03 29.68
C ILE A 590 -36.69 -8.07 28.54
N ASN A 591 -37.85 -8.28 27.93
CA ASN A 591 -38.40 -7.35 26.96
C ASN A 591 -39.01 -6.14 27.71
N THR A 592 -38.47 -4.96 27.49
CA THR A 592 -38.93 -3.75 28.21
C THR A 592 -40.24 -3.18 27.69
N ASP A 593 -40.85 -3.76 26.68
CA ASP A 593 -42.22 -3.45 26.24
C ASP A 593 -43.29 -4.19 27.04
N GLU A 594 -42.91 -5.16 27.89
CA GLU A 594 -43.83 -5.90 28.73
C GLU A 594 -44.23 -5.09 29.98
N GLU A 595 -45.46 -5.31 30.47
CA GLU A 595 -45.92 -4.76 31.71
C GLU A 595 -45.33 -5.55 32.90
N ASP A 596 -45.04 -4.89 34.02
CA ASP A 596 -44.54 -5.48 35.28
C ASP A 596 -43.18 -6.21 35.19
N ILE A 597 -42.23 -5.64 34.48
CA ILE A 597 -40.86 -6.18 34.37
C ILE A 597 -40.12 -6.17 35.73
N LYS A 598 -39.36 -7.23 35.98
CA LYS A 598 -38.47 -7.29 37.13
C LYS A 598 -37.23 -6.45 36.91
N ASP A 599 -37.18 -5.23 37.46
CA ASP A 599 -36.03 -4.32 37.37
C ASP A 599 -35.64 -3.70 38.70
N PRO A 600 -34.99 -4.50 39.59
CA PRO A 600 -34.66 -4.09 40.96
C PRO A 600 -33.68 -2.93 41.03
N ALA A 601 -32.94 -2.66 39.98
CA ALA A 601 -31.91 -1.64 39.93
C ALA A 601 -32.27 -0.45 38.99
N ASN A 602 -33.49 -0.45 38.42
CA ASN A 602 -33.97 0.54 37.45
C ASN A 602 -33.01 0.76 36.27
N LYS A 603 -32.49 -0.38 35.76
CA LYS A 603 -31.51 -0.42 34.65
C LYS A 603 -32.19 -0.41 33.29
N SER A 604 -33.43 -0.92 33.15
CA SER A 604 -34.16 -1.02 31.88
C SER A 604 -34.20 0.29 31.08
N ARG A 605 -34.29 1.43 31.79
CA ARG A 605 -34.30 2.75 31.18
C ARG A 605 -33.08 3.10 30.33
N PHE A 606 -31.93 2.45 30.61
CA PHE A 606 -30.68 2.67 29.88
C PHE A 606 -30.53 1.80 28.64
N ALA A 607 -31.41 0.83 28.44
CA ALA A 607 -31.40 0.00 27.23
C ALA A 607 -31.64 0.87 25.99
N ILE A 608 -30.78 0.69 24.99
CA ILE A 608 -30.91 1.32 23.67
C ILE A 608 -30.77 0.23 22.60
N PRO A 609 -31.26 0.44 21.39
CA PRO A 609 -31.17 -0.55 20.32
C PRO A 609 -29.75 -1.06 20.12
N LEU A 610 -29.60 -2.38 19.98
CA LEU A 610 -28.33 -3.13 19.87
C LEU A 610 -27.39 -3.00 21.08
N ARG A 611 -27.81 -2.34 22.16
CA ARG A 611 -27.06 -2.21 23.43
C ARG A 611 -28.00 -2.39 24.62
N PRO A 612 -28.39 -3.62 24.93
CA PRO A 612 -29.22 -3.94 26.09
C PRO A 612 -28.58 -3.46 27.40
N ALA A 613 -29.38 -3.08 28.35
CA ALA A 613 -28.87 -2.75 29.66
C ALA A 613 -28.69 -4.01 30.52
N ILE A 614 -27.62 -4.08 31.28
CA ILE A 614 -27.23 -5.27 32.03
C ILE A 614 -27.22 -4.97 33.53
N TYR A 615 -27.84 -5.86 34.31
CA TYR A 615 -27.74 -5.89 35.75
C TYR A 615 -27.25 -7.25 36.22
N ILE A 616 -26.21 -7.28 37.07
CA ILE A 616 -25.57 -8.51 37.61
C ILE A 616 -25.78 -8.56 39.10
N LYS A 617 -26.26 -9.74 39.59
CA LYS A 617 -26.50 -9.99 41.00
C LYS A 617 -25.65 -11.16 41.49
#